data_ff914efdbaf4b01dfd9640eb930e4bf7
#
_entry.id   ff914efdbaf4b01dfd9640eb930e4bf7
#
_cell.length_a   1.000
_cell.length_b   1.000
_cell.length_c   1.000
_cell.angle_alpha   90.00
_cell.angle_beta   90.00
_cell.angle_gamma   90.00
#
_symmetry.space_group_name_H-M   'P 1'
#
loop_
_entity.id
_entity.type
_entity.pdbx_description
1 polymer ?
#
loop_
_entity_poly.entity_id
_entity_poly.type
_entity_poly.pdbx_seq_one_letter_code
_entity_poly.pdbx_strand_id
1 'polypeptide(L)'
;AETVHMLGVRFLPCGLSRFIRLPLHELTNLRISADEVTCFFDTSFAERLCEEDCLENRVKIIEELFIKSLYKHDLPTDPQIVFAIKQINRHQGKLSVQSLMENICLCQRQFERKFKMNTGYTPKIYSRIMKFKNAVDLLRGTTSDNLLSTAIHAGYYDVPHLSREIKRLSGNTPYSFLSIPLTEEDVTLTYVEA
;
A
#
# COMPACT_ATOMS: atom_id res chain seq x y z
N ALA A 1 -28.69 -11.13 -15.49
CA ALA A 1 -27.68 -10.20 -14.94
C ALA A 1 -26.34 -10.64 -15.51
N GLU A 2 -25.67 -9.77 -16.24
CA GLU A 2 -24.33 -10.05 -16.73
C GLU A 2 -23.35 -10.11 -15.54
N THR A 3 -22.55 -11.15 -15.49
CA THR A 3 -21.53 -11.32 -14.46
C THR A 3 -20.30 -10.50 -14.85
N VAL A 4 -19.96 -9.49 -14.06
CA VAL A 4 -18.76 -8.68 -14.28
C VAL A 4 -17.60 -9.36 -13.56
N HIS A 5 -16.58 -9.76 -14.29
CA HIS A 5 -15.31 -10.25 -13.74
C HIS A 5 -14.32 -9.09 -13.64
N MET A 6 -13.74 -8.88 -12.46
CA MET A 6 -12.74 -7.83 -12.22
C MET A 6 -11.44 -8.47 -11.76
N LEU A 7 -10.33 -8.09 -12.39
CA LEU A 7 -8.99 -8.47 -11.98
C LEU A 7 -8.23 -7.20 -11.57
N GLY A 8 -7.64 -7.21 -10.39
CA GLY A 8 -6.90 -6.07 -9.84
C GLY A 8 -5.45 -6.41 -9.54
N VAL A 9 -4.54 -5.48 -9.83
CA VAL A 9 -3.13 -5.57 -9.46
C VAL A 9 -2.83 -4.53 -8.40
N ARG A 10 -2.32 -4.99 -7.24
CA ARG A 10 -1.88 -4.11 -6.16
C ARG A 10 -0.35 -4.09 -6.11
N PHE A 11 0.21 -2.91 -6.33
CA PHE A 11 1.65 -2.73 -6.20
C PHE A 11 2.07 -2.59 -4.73
N LEU A 12 3.24 -3.15 -4.41
CA LEU A 12 3.95 -2.80 -3.19
C LEU A 12 4.35 -1.31 -3.19
N PRO A 13 4.56 -0.70 -2.03
CA PRO A 13 5.05 0.66 -1.96
C PRO A 13 6.32 0.84 -2.80
N CYS A 14 6.39 1.87 -3.61
CA CYS A 14 7.38 2.12 -4.67
C CYS A 14 7.34 1.13 -5.87
N GLY A 15 6.53 0.08 -5.84
CA GLY A 15 6.47 -0.87 -6.97
C GLY A 15 6.04 -0.20 -8.28
N LEU A 16 4.98 0.59 -8.22
CA LEU A 16 4.47 1.29 -9.40
C LEU A 16 5.46 2.32 -9.96
N SER A 17 6.29 2.95 -9.13
CA SER A 17 7.28 3.94 -9.59
C SER A 17 8.37 3.36 -10.50
N ARG A 18 8.51 2.03 -10.58
CA ARG A 18 9.41 1.37 -11.53
C ARG A 18 8.86 1.33 -12.95
N PHE A 19 7.56 1.52 -13.10
CA PHE A 19 6.86 1.40 -14.38
C PHE A 19 6.46 2.74 -14.99
N ILE A 20 6.31 3.77 -14.15
CA ILE A 20 5.85 5.08 -14.59
C ILE A 20 6.83 6.17 -14.16
N ARG A 21 6.96 7.20 -15.01
CA ARG A 21 7.85 8.35 -14.75
C ARG A 21 7.17 9.48 -13.99
N LEU A 22 5.87 9.37 -13.78
CA LEU A 22 5.10 10.37 -13.04
C LEU A 22 5.31 10.21 -11.54
N PRO A 23 5.42 11.32 -10.79
CA PRO A 23 5.43 11.28 -9.34
C PRO A 23 4.12 10.67 -8.80
N LEU A 24 4.20 9.62 -7.97
CA LEU A 24 3.01 8.89 -7.51
C LEU A 24 1.99 9.75 -6.76
N HIS A 25 2.41 10.87 -6.20
CA HIS A 25 1.47 11.77 -5.51
C HIS A 25 0.52 12.51 -6.46
N GLU A 26 0.86 12.61 -7.74
CA GLU A 26 -0.05 13.15 -8.76
C GLU A 26 -1.19 12.18 -9.07
N LEU A 27 -1.01 10.89 -8.78
CA LEU A 27 -2.01 9.84 -8.97
C LEU A 27 -2.85 9.57 -7.71
N THR A 28 -2.52 10.20 -6.59
CA THR A 28 -3.19 9.93 -5.32
C THR A 28 -4.66 10.33 -5.37
N ASN A 29 -5.57 9.40 -5.03
CA ASN A 29 -7.03 9.57 -5.07
C ASN A 29 -7.62 9.83 -6.47
N LEU A 30 -6.87 9.59 -7.53
CA LEU A 30 -7.37 9.66 -8.90
C LEU A 30 -7.81 8.27 -9.39
N ARG A 31 -8.80 8.27 -10.26
CA ARG A 31 -9.16 7.16 -11.13
C ARG A 31 -8.90 7.63 -12.55
N ILE A 32 -7.89 7.06 -13.17
CA ILE A 32 -7.45 7.40 -14.51
C ILE A 32 -7.34 6.13 -15.33
N SER A 33 -7.45 6.25 -16.63
CA SER A 33 -7.22 5.12 -17.52
C SER A 33 -5.73 4.74 -17.52
N ALA A 34 -5.45 3.44 -17.61
CA ALA A 34 -4.07 2.94 -17.53
C ALA A 34 -3.23 3.39 -18.75
N ASP A 35 -3.83 3.57 -19.91
CA ASP A 35 -3.21 4.06 -21.12
C ASP A 35 -2.80 5.54 -21.03
N GLU A 36 -3.47 6.34 -20.19
CA GLU A 36 -3.07 7.72 -19.91
C GLU A 36 -1.78 7.84 -19.08
N VAL A 37 -1.44 6.80 -18.33
CA VAL A 37 -0.30 6.82 -17.39
C VAL A 37 0.89 6.07 -17.93
N THR A 38 0.65 5.04 -18.72
CA THR A 38 1.69 4.11 -19.18
C THR A 38 1.53 3.79 -20.65
N CYS A 39 2.65 3.62 -21.34
CA CYS A 39 2.67 3.22 -22.75
C CYS A 39 2.65 1.70 -22.97
N PHE A 40 2.51 0.89 -21.92
CA PHE A 40 2.52 -0.57 -22.05
C PHE A 40 1.12 -1.22 -21.90
N PHE A 41 0.13 -0.47 -21.46
CA PHE A 41 -1.27 -0.87 -21.54
C PHE A 41 -1.85 -0.35 -22.86
N ASP A 42 -1.89 -1.19 -23.86
CA ASP A 42 -2.49 -0.89 -25.14
C ASP A 42 -3.81 -1.67 -25.35
N THR A 43 -4.52 -1.36 -26.40
CA THR A 43 -5.78 -2.01 -26.74
C THR A 43 -5.58 -3.52 -26.94
N SER A 44 -4.49 -3.92 -27.58
CA SER A 44 -4.15 -5.34 -27.82
C SER A 44 -3.96 -6.11 -26.52
N PHE A 45 -3.40 -5.49 -25.47
CA PHE A 45 -3.31 -6.11 -24.16
C PHE A 45 -4.69 -6.32 -23.52
N ALA A 46 -5.55 -5.30 -23.60
CA ALA A 46 -6.91 -5.37 -23.08
C ALA A 46 -7.74 -6.45 -23.80
N GLU A 47 -7.65 -6.52 -25.13
CA GLU A 47 -8.30 -7.55 -25.94
C GLU A 47 -7.87 -8.96 -25.53
N ARG A 48 -6.56 -9.23 -25.48
CA ARG A 48 -6.03 -10.54 -25.04
C ARG A 48 -6.48 -10.93 -23.65
N LEU A 49 -6.58 -9.97 -22.74
CA LEU A 49 -7.03 -10.23 -21.36
C LEU A 49 -8.53 -10.53 -21.31
N CYS A 50 -9.33 -9.92 -22.19
CA CYS A 50 -10.77 -10.16 -22.30
C CYS A 50 -11.09 -11.49 -22.98
N GLU A 51 -10.28 -11.91 -23.96
CA GLU A 51 -10.47 -13.18 -24.70
C GLU A 51 -10.07 -14.41 -23.88
N GLU A 52 -9.26 -14.25 -22.84
CA GLU A 52 -8.83 -15.36 -21.99
C GLU A 52 -9.83 -15.64 -20.88
N ASP A 53 -10.38 -16.84 -20.83
CA ASP A 53 -11.37 -17.23 -19.82
C ASP A 53 -10.75 -17.77 -18.53
N CYS A 54 -9.54 -18.33 -18.60
CA CYS A 54 -8.86 -18.93 -17.48
C CYS A 54 -8.14 -17.88 -16.62
N LEU A 55 -8.45 -17.82 -15.32
CA LEU A 55 -7.85 -16.85 -14.40
C LEU A 55 -6.32 -16.96 -14.33
N GLU A 56 -5.80 -18.20 -14.29
CA GLU A 56 -4.36 -18.45 -14.23
C GLU A 56 -3.63 -17.90 -15.47
N ASN A 57 -4.26 -18.01 -16.64
CA ASN A 57 -3.69 -17.48 -17.87
C ASN A 57 -3.78 -15.94 -17.91
N ARG A 58 -4.87 -15.35 -17.42
CA ARG A 58 -4.98 -13.88 -17.25
C ARG A 58 -3.86 -13.34 -16.35
N VAL A 59 -3.57 -14.03 -15.24
CA VAL A 59 -2.46 -13.67 -14.35
C VAL A 59 -1.13 -13.72 -15.09
N LYS A 60 -0.85 -14.80 -15.85
CA LYS A 60 0.38 -14.94 -16.65
C LYS A 60 0.52 -13.82 -17.69
N ILE A 61 -0.54 -13.46 -18.39
CA ILE A 61 -0.54 -12.35 -19.36
C ILE A 61 -0.11 -11.04 -18.67
N ILE A 62 -0.63 -10.78 -17.47
CA ILE A 62 -0.28 -9.57 -16.70
C ILE A 62 1.17 -9.64 -16.20
N GLU A 63 1.61 -10.79 -15.66
CA GLU A 63 2.99 -10.98 -15.21
C GLU A 63 3.99 -10.79 -16.35
N GLU A 64 3.74 -11.38 -17.51
CA GLU A 64 4.59 -11.19 -18.70
C GLU A 64 4.68 -9.72 -19.12
N LEU A 65 3.56 -8.98 -19.07
CA LEU A 65 3.55 -7.57 -19.39
C LEU A 65 4.47 -6.78 -18.45
N PHE A 66 4.34 -7.01 -17.13
CA PHE A 66 5.17 -6.32 -16.14
C PHE A 66 6.63 -6.73 -16.23
N ILE A 67 6.93 -8.02 -16.43
CA ILE A 67 8.29 -8.51 -16.61
C ILE A 67 8.94 -7.87 -17.85
N LYS A 68 8.26 -7.87 -18.98
CA LYS A 68 8.75 -7.23 -20.22
C LYS A 68 8.97 -5.72 -20.01
N SER A 69 8.06 -5.06 -19.29
CA SER A 69 8.18 -3.63 -18.99
C SER A 69 9.38 -3.34 -18.09
N LEU A 70 9.66 -4.17 -17.09
CA LEU A 70 10.86 -4.03 -16.25
C LEU A 70 12.14 -4.18 -17.07
N TYR A 71 12.23 -5.17 -17.96
CA TYR A 71 13.40 -5.33 -18.82
C TYR A 71 13.61 -4.15 -19.79
N LYS A 72 12.52 -3.54 -20.23
CA LYS A 72 12.59 -2.42 -21.21
C LYS A 72 12.82 -1.04 -20.56
N HIS A 73 12.28 -0.85 -19.37
CA HIS A 73 12.16 0.47 -18.75
C HIS A 73 12.53 0.48 -17.25
N ASP A 74 13.43 -0.40 -16.82
CA ASP A 74 13.78 -0.49 -15.39
C ASP A 74 14.15 0.89 -14.81
N LEU A 75 13.16 1.53 -14.19
CA LEU A 75 13.35 2.80 -13.51
C LEU A 75 13.94 2.50 -12.12
N PRO A 76 15.12 3.04 -11.80
CA PRO A 76 15.77 2.73 -10.55
C PRO A 76 14.95 3.23 -9.37
N THR A 77 14.78 2.38 -8.36
CA THR A 77 14.21 2.78 -7.07
C THR A 77 15.30 3.46 -6.22
N ASP A 78 14.91 4.47 -5.45
CA ASP A 78 15.81 5.11 -4.49
C ASP A 78 16.02 4.18 -3.27
N PRO A 79 17.26 3.65 -3.04
CA PRO A 79 17.51 2.70 -1.96
C PRO A 79 17.17 3.25 -0.58
N GLN A 80 17.31 4.57 -0.38
CA GLN A 80 17.02 5.21 0.91
C GLN A 80 15.51 5.26 1.16
N ILE A 81 14.70 5.42 0.10
CA ILE A 81 13.25 5.38 0.20
C ILE A 81 12.77 3.95 0.46
N VAL A 82 13.34 2.96 -0.24
CA VAL A 82 13.04 1.54 0.00
C VAL A 82 13.39 1.16 1.44
N PHE A 83 14.56 1.57 1.94
CA PHE A 83 14.96 1.38 3.33
C PHE A 83 13.94 1.99 4.29
N ALA A 84 13.55 3.25 4.09
CA ALA A 84 12.58 3.93 4.94
C ALA A 84 11.24 3.20 5.00
N ILE A 85 10.73 2.73 3.84
CA ILE A 85 9.50 1.96 3.75
C ILE A 85 9.63 0.66 4.56
N LYS A 86 10.73 -0.09 4.38
CA LYS A 86 10.99 -1.32 5.15
C LYS A 86 11.00 -1.05 6.66
N GLN A 87 11.64 0.04 7.10
CA GLN A 87 11.65 0.40 8.53
C GLN A 87 10.26 0.78 9.05
N ILE A 88 9.50 1.58 8.30
CA ILE A 88 8.13 1.95 8.70
C ILE A 88 7.25 0.71 8.80
N ASN A 89 7.32 -0.21 7.83
CA ASN A 89 6.55 -1.44 7.82
C ASN A 89 6.94 -2.36 8.99
N ARG A 90 8.25 -2.60 9.17
CA ARG A 90 8.78 -3.44 10.26
C ARG A 90 8.33 -2.95 11.64
N HIS A 91 8.31 -1.65 11.84
CA HIS A 91 7.87 -1.04 13.09
C HIS A 91 6.39 -0.64 13.09
N GLN A 92 5.61 -1.11 12.11
CA GLN A 92 4.16 -0.91 12.05
C GLN A 92 3.75 0.57 12.14
N GLY A 93 4.54 1.45 11.55
CA GLY A 93 4.28 2.90 11.55
C GLY A 93 4.55 3.62 12.88
N LYS A 94 5.17 2.97 13.86
CA LYS A 94 5.43 3.55 15.21
C LYS A 94 6.68 4.42 15.26
N LEU A 95 7.61 4.28 14.29
CA LEU A 95 8.83 5.09 14.24
C LEU A 95 8.53 6.55 13.92
N SER A 96 9.26 7.45 14.59
CA SER A 96 9.26 8.86 14.25
C SER A 96 10.02 9.10 12.93
N VAL A 97 9.64 10.16 12.20
CA VAL A 97 10.40 10.57 11.00
C VAL A 97 11.83 10.93 11.36
N GLN A 98 12.07 11.47 12.54
CA GLN A 98 13.40 11.82 13.03
C GLN A 98 14.28 10.56 13.20
N SER A 99 13.75 9.50 13.81
CA SER A 99 14.48 8.23 13.94
C SER A 99 14.78 7.57 12.59
N LEU A 100 13.90 7.74 11.60
CA LEU A 100 14.17 7.29 10.22
C LEU A 100 15.34 8.05 9.61
N MET A 101 15.43 9.36 9.87
CA MET A 101 16.46 10.23 9.30
C MET A 101 17.88 9.93 9.82
N GLU A 102 18.04 9.30 10.99
CA GLU A 102 19.35 8.93 11.54
C GLU A 102 20.15 8.00 10.61
N ASN A 103 19.44 7.23 9.76
CA ASN A 103 20.06 6.28 8.83
C ASN A 103 19.90 6.68 7.35
N ILE A 104 19.51 7.91 7.08
CA ILE A 104 19.22 8.42 5.74
C ILE A 104 20.14 9.62 5.45
N CYS A 105 20.98 9.49 4.42
CA CYS A 105 21.92 10.55 4.01
C CYS A 105 21.25 11.63 3.14
N LEU A 106 20.11 12.15 3.58
CA LEU A 106 19.36 13.23 2.92
C LEU A 106 18.95 14.26 3.97
N CYS A 107 18.81 15.51 3.59
CA CYS A 107 18.10 16.44 4.47
C CYS A 107 16.59 16.11 4.47
N GLN A 108 15.89 16.48 5.56
CA GLN A 108 14.47 16.15 5.76
C GLN A 108 13.61 16.54 4.55
N ARG A 109 13.80 17.74 4.01
CA ARG A 109 13.04 18.25 2.85
C ARG A 109 13.24 17.37 1.60
N GLN A 110 14.48 16.93 1.34
CA GLN A 110 14.79 16.03 0.22
C GLN A 110 14.16 14.66 0.43
N PHE A 111 14.27 14.11 1.64
CA PHE A 111 13.66 12.83 2.01
C PHE A 111 12.15 12.86 1.83
N GLU A 112 11.45 13.83 2.43
CA GLU A 112 10.00 13.95 2.31
C GLU A 112 9.53 14.09 0.86
N ARG A 113 10.24 14.90 0.05
CA ARG A 113 9.94 15.06 -1.37
C ARG A 113 10.11 13.75 -2.13
N LYS A 114 11.26 13.08 -1.99
CA LYS A 114 11.54 11.80 -2.66
C LYS A 114 10.56 10.72 -2.23
N PHE A 115 10.30 10.62 -0.93
CA PHE A 115 9.35 9.65 -0.40
C PHE A 115 7.96 9.87 -0.99
N LYS A 116 7.49 11.11 -1.04
CA LYS A 116 6.20 11.47 -1.63
C LYS A 116 6.13 11.16 -3.14
N MET A 117 7.20 11.42 -3.88
CA MET A 117 7.27 11.10 -5.31
C MET A 117 7.16 9.59 -5.56
N ASN A 118 7.78 8.76 -4.73
CA ASN A 118 7.86 7.31 -4.91
C ASN A 118 6.69 6.52 -4.29
N THR A 119 5.96 7.10 -3.32
CA THR A 119 4.89 6.39 -2.60
C THR A 119 3.52 7.03 -2.74
N GLY A 120 3.45 8.27 -3.21
CA GLY A 120 2.24 9.09 -3.22
C GLY A 120 1.98 9.83 -1.91
N TYR A 121 2.62 9.45 -0.81
CA TYR A 121 2.37 10.00 0.53
C TYR A 121 3.65 10.55 1.17
N THR A 122 3.50 11.48 2.12
CA THR A 122 4.63 11.86 2.98
C THR A 122 4.97 10.73 3.94
N PRO A 123 6.22 10.64 4.47
CA PRO A 123 6.60 9.62 5.45
C PRO A 123 5.65 9.57 6.65
N LYS A 124 5.22 10.75 7.14
CA LYS A 124 4.29 10.89 8.26
C LYS A 124 2.92 10.28 7.95
N ILE A 125 2.36 10.57 6.76
CA ILE A 125 1.06 10.03 6.35
C ILE A 125 1.18 8.52 6.15
N TYR A 126 2.25 8.04 5.51
CA TYR A 126 2.49 6.63 5.28
C TYR A 126 2.62 5.85 6.60
N SER A 127 3.43 6.35 7.56
CA SER A 127 3.54 5.77 8.91
C SER A 127 2.19 5.68 9.62
N ARG A 128 1.37 6.72 9.46
CA ARG A 128 0.02 6.76 10.04
C ARG A 128 -0.91 5.72 9.42
N ILE A 129 -0.84 5.50 8.11
CA ILE A 129 -1.60 4.44 7.42
C ILE A 129 -1.15 3.07 7.91
N MET A 130 0.15 2.82 8.04
CA MET A 130 0.69 1.56 8.54
C MET A 130 0.31 1.30 10.00
N LYS A 131 0.32 2.35 10.83
CA LYS A 131 -0.14 2.27 12.22
C LYS A 131 -1.63 1.96 12.32
N PHE A 132 -2.44 2.56 11.46
CA PHE A 132 -3.87 2.25 11.34
C PHE A 132 -4.09 0.81 10.92
N LYS A 133 -3.39 0.32 9.89
CA LYS A 133 -3.48 -1.08 9.45
C LYS A 133 -3.18 -2.04 10.60
N ASN A 134 -2.06 -1.84 11.29
CA ASN A 134 -1.70 -2.63 12.46
C ASN A 134 -2.79 -2.61 13.55
N ALA A 135 -3.41 -1.45 13.80
CA ALA A 135 -4.49 -1.35 14.77
C ALA A 135 -5.73 -2.16 14.37
N VAL A 136 -6.11 -2.11 13.08
CA VAL A 136 -7.23 -2.90 12.56
C VAL A 136 -6.94 -4.39 12.65
N ASP A 137 -5.73 -4.82 12.31
CA ASP A 137 -5.32 -6.24 12.41
C ASP A 137 -5.38 -6.73 13.87
N LEU A 138 -4.93 -5.92 14.84
CA LEU A 138 -5.03 -6.23 16.26
C LEU A 138 -6.49 -6.26 16.76
N LEU A 139 -7.35 -5.34 16.28
CA LEU A 139 -8.75 -5.29 16.67
C LEU A 139 -9.52 -6.54 16.24
N ARG A 140 -9.23 -7.09 15.07
CA ARG A 140 -9.88 -8.32 14.55
C ARG A 140 -9.65 -9.54 15.43
N GLY A 141 -8.56 -9.58 16.21
CA GLY A 141 -8.25 -10.65 17.17
C GLY A 141 -8.61 -10.34 18.63
N THR A 142 -9.36 -9.25 18.88
CA THR A 142 -9.55 -8.71 20.24
C THR A 142 -11.02 -8.64 20.63
N THR A 143 -11.29 -8.74 21.94
CA THR A 143 -12.61 -8.47 22.53
C THR A 143 -12.72 -7.02 23.00
N SER A 144 -13.95 -6.53 23.23
CA SER A 144 -14.21 -5.17 23.69
C SER A 144 -13.47 -4.80 24.99
N ASP A 145 -13.24 -5.77 25.87
CA ASP A 145 -12.62 -5.56 27.19
C ASP A 145 -11.11 -5.25 27.10
N ASN A 146 -10.48 -5.56 25.97
CA ASN A 146 -9.05 -5.36 25.73
C ASN A 146 -8.72 -4.16 24.83
N LEU A 147 -9.67 -3.26 24.59
CA LEU A 147 -9.50 -2.13 23.66
C LEU A 147 -8.36 -1.19 24.07
N LEU A 148 -8.16 -0.97 25.37
CA LEU A 148 -7.05 -0.12 25.87
C LEU A 148 -5.69 -0.78 25.57
N SER A 149 -5.56 -2.06 25.86
CA SER A 149 -4.36 -2.83 25.54
C SER A 149 -4.04 -2.79 24.04
N THR A 150 -5.06 -3.02 23.22
CA THR A 150 -4.94 -2.92 21.75
C THR A 150 -4.50 -1.53 21.28
N ALA A 151 -5.06 -0.46 21.86
CA ALA A 151 -4.67 0.90 21.55
C ALA A 151 -3.17 1.14 21.82
N ILE A 152 -2.71 0.74 23.00
CA ILE A 152 -1.30 0.89 23.41
C ILE A 152 -0.38 0.04 22.54
N HIS A 153 -0.72 -1.22 22.27
CA HIS A 153 0.06 -2.10 21.40
C HIS A 153 0.12 -1.57 19.96
N ALA A 154 -0.95 -0.98 19.46
CA ALA A 154 -0.95 -0.31 18.16
C ALA A 154 -0.17 1.03 18.15
N GLY A 155 0.30 1.50 19.34
CA GLY A 155 1.09 2.71 19.47
C GLY A 155 0.24 3.98 19.62
N TYR A 156 -1.02 3.88 20.03
CA TYR A 156 -1.86 5.02 20.39
C TYR A 156 -1.77 5.27 21.91
N TYR A 157 -2.01 6.51 22.30
CA TYR A 157 -1.91 6.91 23.69
C TYR A 157 -3.04 6.33 24.55
N ASP A 158 -4.26 6.32 24.00
CA ASP A 158 -5.48 5.88 24.66
C ASP A 158 -6.54 5.43 23.64
N VAL A 159 -7.67 4.90 24.14
CA VAL A 159 -8.81 4.45 23.30
C VAL A 159 -9.46 5.63 22.55
N PRO A 160 -9.68 6.82 23.13
CA PRO A 160 -10.16 7.98 22.40
C PRO A 160 -9.27 8.39 21.22
N HIS A 161 -7.95 8.31 21.38
CA HIS A 161 -7.00 8.61 20.30
C HIS A 161 -7.11 7.55 19.17
N LEU A 162 -7.11 6.26 19.54
CA LEU A 162 -7.35 5.16 18.60
C LEU A 162 -8.66 5.39 17.82
N SER A 163 -9.75 5.68 18.54
CA SER A 163 -11.09 5.85 17.94
C SER A 163 -11.15 7.01 16.96
N ARG A 164 -10.54 8.15 17.29
CA ARG A 164 -10.45 9.31 16.38
C ARG A 164 -9.68 8.98 15.11
N GLU A 165 -8.55 8.29 15.23
CA GLU A 165 -7.73 7.93 14.08
C GLU A 165 -8.40 6.88 13.20
N ILE A 166 -9.03 5.85 13.78
CA ILE A 166 -9.80 4.86 13.02
C ILE A 166 -10.95 5.54 12.29
N LYS A 167 -11.75 6.35 12.97
CA LYS A 167 -12.86 7.05 12.34
C LYS A 167 -12.42 7.98 11.22
N ARG A 168 -11.28 8.65 11.37
CA ARG A 168 -10.72 9.54 10.36
C ARG A 168 -10.26 8.81 9.09
N LEU A 169 -9.71 7.59 9.23
CA LEU A 169 -9.12 6.84 8.11
C LEU A 169 -10.10 5.87 7.45
N SER A 170 -11.09 5.35 8.18
CA SER A 170 -12.05 4.37 7.67
C SER A 170 -13.50 4.83 7.68
N GLY A 171 -13.82 5.92 8.34
CA GLY A 171 -15.21 6.34 8.60
C GLY A 171 -15.91 5.53 9.71
N ASN A 172 -15.32 4.43 10.18
CA ASN A 172 -15.89 3.48 11.13
C ASN A 172 -15.36 3.67 12.56
N THR A 173 -15.97 2.99 13.53
CA THR A 173 -15.48 2.93 14.90
C THR A 173 -14.60 1.70 15.13
N PRO A 174 -13.76 1.64 16.19
CA PRO A 174 -13.00 0.44 16.53
C PRO A 174 -13.88 -0.81 16.72
N TYR A 175 -15.07 -0.64 17.26
CA TYR A 175 -16.02 -1.73 17.51
C TYR A 175 -16.46 -2.43 16.22
N SER A 176 -16.51 -1.71 15.08
CA SER A 176 -16.86 -2.30 13.79
C SER A 176 -15.86 -3.36 13.30
N PHE A 177 -14.65 -3.37 13.86
CA PHE A 177 -13.58 -4.30 13.46
C PHE A 177 -13.45 -5.50 14.38
N LEU A 178 -14.03 -5.46 15.61
CA LEU A 178 -13.91 -6.54 16.58
C LEU A 178 -14.59 -7.86 16.14
N SER A 179 -15.64 -7.78 15.34
CA SER A 179 -16.46 -8.92 14.94
C SER A 179 -16.18 -9.39 13.51
N ILE A 180 -15.18 -8.84 12.84
CA ILE A 180 -14.84 -9.23 11.47
C ILE A 180 -13.82 -10.36 11.53
N PRO A 181 -14.19 -11.61 11.14
CA PRO A 181 -13.21 -12.68 11.07
C PRO A 181 -12.13 -12.34 10.04
N LEU A 182 -10.91 -12.81 10.28
CA LEU A 182 -9.85 -12.78 9.27
C LEU A 182 -10.32 -13.67 8.09
N THR A 183 -10.51 -13.09 6.93
CA THR A 183 -10.76 -13.84 5.71
C THR A 183 -9.43 -14.27 5.07
N GLU A 184 -9.45 -15.36 4.27
CA GLU A 184 -8.26 -15.80 3.54
C GLU A 184 -7.71 -14.70 2.60
N GLU A 185 -8.56 -13.81 2.11
CA GLU A 185 -8.16 -12.64 1.33
C GLU A 185 -7.36 -11.62 2.14
N ASP A 186 -7.61 -11.49 3.43
CA ASP A 186 -6.81 -10.64 4.33
C ASP A 186 -5.41 -11.24 4.60
N VAL A 187 -5.26 -12.56 4.46
CA VAL A 187 -3.99 -13.29 4.60
C VAL A 187 -3.14 -13.17 3.32
N THR A 188 -3.75 -12.97 2.16
CA THR A 188 -3.05 -12.81 0.88
C THR A 188 -2.30 -11.46 0.76
N LEU A 189 -2.33 -10.62 1.78
CA LEU A 189 -1.42 -9.48 1.95
C LEU A 189 -0.04 -9.91 2.50
N THR A 190 0.27 -11.18 2.51
CA THR A 190 1.63 -11.67 2.75
C THR A 190 2.51 -11.16 1.61
N TYR A 191 3.36 -10.20 1.96
CA TYR A 191 4.41 -9.70 1.09
C TYR A 191 5.30 -10.87 0.69
N VAL A 192 5.29 -11.23 -0.58
CA VAL A 192 6.37 -12.03 -1.14
C VAL A 192 7.58 -11.09 -1.15
N GLU A 193 8.45 -11.23 -0.17
CA GLU A 193 9.76 -10.58 -0.20
C GLU A 193 10.57 -11.26 -1.31
N ALA A 194 10.83 -10.51 -2.39
CA ALA A 194 11.84 -10.86 -3.37
C ALA A 194 13.15 -10.19 -2.96
#